data_69e9f042a7c08d1f1d61372cc64be45e
#
_entry.id   69e9f042a7c08d1f1d61372cc64be45e
#
_cell.length_a   1.000
_cell.length_b   1.000
_cell.length_c   1.000
_cell.angle_alpha   90.00
_cell.angle_beta   90.00
_cell.angle_gamma   90.00
#
_symmetry.space_group_name_H-M   'P 1'
#
loop_
_entity.id
_entity.type
_entity.pdbx_description
1 polymer ?
#
loop_
_entity_poly.entity_id
_entity_poly.type
_entity_poly.pdbx_seq_one_letter_code
_entity_poly.pdbx_strand_id
1 'polypeptide(L)'
;MDENTDYRPSPAPNSRPWAEEPAESEAHDGSAGGSAAAAGRGKKRRRRVVVATSLAAALTLTSVSAWALNRYVIDHVEVSNVSEYEAQQESSADSAGSSASSSDTSDNSGDAASAQVTDSTYTASNASIAIEQHSTGSGDDTVTYYVADVVLGDATDLRSAFAQNQFGENITDLVSTIATDNDAVLAINGDYYGFRDSGIVIRNGVVYRDDPARTGLAIYTDGSMRVYDETSTTADGLVADGVWQTLSFGPALVTDGEVVSGIDDVEIDTNVGNHSIQGEQPRTAIGVIDENHFVFVVVDGRETGYSRGVTMTELAEIMQGLGATEAYNLDGGGSSELWFNGEVVNQPSNGGERATSDILYIG
;
A
#
# COMPACT_ATOMS: atom_id res chain seq x y z
N MET A 1 33.15 -2.83 52.73
CA MET A 1 31.92 -2.37 53.39
C MET A 1 30.81 -2.71 52.44
N ASP A 2 30.18 -3.79 52.86
CA ASP A 2 29.05 -4.44 52.23
C ASP A 2 27.79 -3.56 52.34
N GLU A 3 26.94 -3.60 51.35
CA GLU A 3 25.50 -3.69 51.56
C GLU A 3 24.80 -4.33 50.36
N ASN A 4 24.47 -5.57 50.61
CA ASN A 4 23.65 -6.48 49.86
C ASN A 4 22.18 -6.15 50.18
N THR A 5 21.35 -5.81 49.19
CA THR A 5 19.90 -5.71 49.40
C THR A 5 19.20 -6.80 48.57
N ASP A 6 18.84 -7.82 49.32
CA ASP A 6 17.99 -8.97 49.01
C ASP A 6 16.60 -8.52 48.47
N TYR A 7 16.27 -8.87 47.23
CA TYR A 7 14.94 -8.73 46.71
C TYR A 7 14.22 -10.09 46.75
N ARG A 8 13.25 -10.22 47.65
CA ARG A 8 12.35 -11.37 47.72
C ARG A 8 11.08 -11.11 46.88
N PRO A 9 10.68 -12.02 46.04
CA PRO A 9 9.37 -11.92 45.37
C PRO A 9 8.24 -12.37 46.31
N SER A 10 7.14 -11.63 46.27
CA SER A 10 5.86 -11.93 46.94
C SER A 10 5.15 -13.14 46.33
N PRO A 11 4.42 -13.93 47.14
CA PRO A 11 3.70 -15.11 46.69
C PRO A 11 2.38 -14.78 46.00
N ALA A 12 2.00 -15.63 45.02
CA ALA A 12 0.76 -15.62 44.31
C ALA A 12 -0.48 -15.87 45.20
N PRO A 13 -1.66 -15.32 44.91
CA PRO A 13 -2.87 -15.60 45.66
C PRO A 13 -3.50 -16.92 45.31
N ASN A 14 -3.90 -17.61 46.39
CA ASN A 14 -4.55 -18.90 46.52
C ASN A 14 -5.76 -19.11 45.60
N SER A 15 -5.79 -20.30 45.04
CA SER A 15 -6.96 -21.01 44.52
C SER A 15 -8.00 -21.28 45.63
N ARG A 16 -9.24 -20.98 45.38
CA ARG A 16 -10.39 -21.39 46.24
C ARG A 16 -10.91 -22.75 45.82
N PRO A 17 -11.25 -23.62 46.78
CA PRO A 17 -11.82 -24.91 46.51
C PRO A 17 -13.35 -24.82 46.30
N TRP A 18 -13.88 -25.75 45.55
CA TRP A 18 -15.28 -26.04 45.35
C TRP A 18 -15.91 -26.58 46.64
N ALA A 19 -17.06 -26.07 47.02
CA ALA A 19 -17.88 -26.64 48.07
C ALA A 19 -19.23 -27.06 47.48
N GLU A 20 -19.48 -28.34 47.59
CA GLU A 20 -20.57 -29.04 48.22
C GLU A 20 -21.97 -28.93 47.56
N GLU A 21 -22.43 -30.11 47.14
CA GLU A 21 -23.82 -30.45 46.88
C GLU A 21 -24.64 -30.40 48.19
N PRO A 22 -25.90 -30.03 48.16
CA PRO A 22 -26.85 -30.39 49.21
C PRO A 22 -27.73 -31.60 48.83
N ALA A 23 -27.92 -32.42 49.82
CA ALA A 23 -28.59 -33.69 49.88
C ALA A 23 -30.04 -33.67 49.46
N GLU A 24 -30.46 -34.84 49.01
CA GLU A 24 -31.84 -35.28 48.81
C GLU A 24 -32.70 -35.15 50.08
N SER A 25 -33.93 -34.73 49.91
CA SER A 25 -35.02 -35.03 50.86
C SER A 25 -36.26 -35.43 50.09
N GLU A 26 -36.78 -36.49 50.62
CA GLU A 26 -37.85 -37.37 50.12
C GLU A 26 -39.27 -36.78 49.97
N ALA A 27 -39.96 -37.48 49.16
CA ALA A 27 -41.31 -37.50 48.73
C ALA A 27 -42.41 -36.98 49.67
N HIS A 28 -43.40 -36.37 49.06
CA HIS A 28 -44.80 -36.67 49.39
C HIS A 28 -45.73 -36.61 48.15
N ASP A 29 -46.45 -37.67 48.02
CA ASP A 29 -47.49 -38.03 47.06
C ASP A 29 -48.70 -37.08 47.15
N GLY A 30 -49.33 -36.76 46.01
CA GLY A 30 -50.52 -35.95 45.98
C GLY A 30 -51.10 -35.62 44.61
N SER A 31 -51.81 -36.58 44.04
CA SER A 31 -53.03 -36.37 43.25
C SER A 31 -52.93 -35.74 41.83
N ALA A 32 -53.40 -36.55 40.92
CA ALA A 32 -53.79 -36.38 39.56
C ALA A 32 -54.67 -35.15 39.24
N GLY A 33 -54.40 -34.57 38.05
CA GLY A 33 -55.41 -33.79 37.34
C GLY A 33 -54.88 -32.62 36.54
N GLY A 34 -54.84 -32.80 35.27
CA GLY A 34 -54.95 -31.64 34.37
C GLY A 34 -53.71 -31.17 33.67
N SER A 35 -53.71 -31.32 32.39
CA SER A 35 -53.16 -30.41 31.39
C SER A 35 -52.21 -31.01 30.39
N ALA A 36 -52.74 -31.70 29.43
CA ALA A 36 -52.10 -31.97 28.15
C ALA A 36 -51.95 -30.70 27.27
N ALA A 37 -52.41 -29.54 27.77
CA ALA A 37 -52.40 -28.27 27.01
C ALA A 37 -51.11 -27.41 27.18
N ALA A 38 -50.30 -27.64 28.23
CA ALA A 38 -49.08 -26.84 28.50
C ALA A 38 -47.86 -27.30 27.70
N ALA A 39 -47.75 -28.60 27.40
CA ALA A 39 -46.60 -29.16 26.66
C ALA A 39 -46.55 -28.72 25.17
N GLY A 40 -47.68 -28.40 24.56
CA GLY A 40 -47.78 -27.95 23.17
C GLY A 40 -47.34 -26.50 22.95
N ARG A 41 -47.53 -25.64 23.97
CA ARG A 41 -47.14 -24.21 23.88
C ARG A 41 -45.64 -24.03 24.01
N GLY A 42 -44.95 -24.77 24.82
CA GLY A 42 -43.50 -24.72 24.99
C GLY A 42 -42.74 -25.16 23.73
N LYS A 43 -43.18 -26.24 23.06
CA LYS A 43 -42.59 -26.73 21.80
C LYS A 43 -42.76 -25.73 20.65
N LYS A 44 -43.93 -25.11 20.52
CA LYS A 44 -44.22 -24.09 19.50
C LYS A 44 -43.41 -22.79 19.74
N ARG A 45 -43.23 -22.40 21.01
CA ARG A 45 -42.43 -21.20 21.37
C ARG A 45 -40.95 -21.44 21.14
N ARG A 46 -40.41 -22.61 21.55
CA ARG A 46 -39.00 -23.00 21.26
C ARG A 46 -38.74 -23.05 19.73
N ARG A 47 -39.64 -23.67 18.96
CA ARG A 47 -39.49 -23.73 17.50
C ARG A 47 -39.55 -22.36 16.84
N ARG A 48 -40.39 -21.45 17.33
CA ARG A 48 -40.43 -20.05 16.84
C ARG A 48 -39.14 -19.27 17.19
N VAL A 49 -38.62 -19.46 18.40
CA VAL A 49 -37.37 -18.85 18.83
C VAL A 49 -36.19 -19.40 18.01
N VAL A 50 -36.09 -20.70 17.81
CA VAL A 50 -35.04 -21.31 16.98
C VAL A 50 -35.14 -20.85 15.53
N VAL A 51 -36.32 -20.77 14.93
CA VAL A 51 -36.50 -20.25 13.57
C VAL A 51 -36.14 -18.77 13.48
N ALA A 52 -36.53 -17.96 14.47
CA ALA A 52 -36.21 -16.53 14.49
C ALA A 52 -34.71 -16.30 14.68
N THR A 53 -34.03 -17.05 15.54
CA THR A 53 -32.57 -16.94 15.74
C THR A 53 -31.80 -17.45 14.53
N SER A 54 -32.27 -18.54 13.88
CA SER A 54 -31.66 -19.04 12.64
C SER A 54 -31.83 -18.06 11.48
N LEU A 55 -33.01 -17.42 11.38
CA LEU A 55 -33.25 -16.39 10.35
C LEU A 55 -32.41 -15.13 10.59
N ALA A 56 -32.30 -14.70 11.85
CA ALA A 56 -31.45 -13.59 12.23
C ALA A 56 -29.95 -13.88 11.94
N ALA A 57 -29.49 -15.09 12.29
CA ALA A 57 -28.12 -15.51 11.98
C ALA A 57 -27.85 -15.61 10.46
N ALA A 58 -28.82 -16.10 9.69
CA ALA A 58 -28.70 -16.13 8.23
C ALA A 58 -28.66 -14.74 7.63
N LEU A 59 -29.48 -13.81 8.10
CA LEU A 59 -29.49 -12.42 7.65
C LEU A 59 -28.19 -11.68 8.00
N THR A 60 -27.64 -11.91 9.20
CA THR A 60 -26.35 -11.32 9.58
C THR A 60 -25.20 -11.90 8.74
N LEU A 61 -25.16 -13.21 8.50
CA LEU A 61 -24.17 -13.83 7.63
C LEU A 61 -24.24 -13.31 6.19
N THR A 62 -25.44 -13.20 5.63
CA THR A 62 -25.63 -12.67 4.28
C THR A 62 -25.24 -11.17 4.19
N SER A 63 -25.58 -10.38 5.20
CA SER A 63 -25.21 -8.97 5.25
C SER A 63 -23.70 -8.76 5.36
N VAL A 64 -23.02 -9.53 6.23
CA VAL A 64 -21.58 -9.49 6.38
C VAL A 64 -20.89 -9.97 5.09
N SER A 65 -21.38 -11.04 4.47
CA SER A 65 -20.84 -11.53 3.21
C SER A 65 -21.04 -10.54 2.07
N ALA A 66 -22.22 -9.91 1.97
CA ALA A 66 -22.48 -8.89 0.96
C ALA A 66 -21.61 -7.65 1.16
N TRP A 67 -21.43 -7.21 2.41
CA TRP A 67 -20.53 -6.12 2.74
C TRP A 67 -19.07 -6.46 2.38
N ALA A 68 -18.60 -7.67 2.74
CA ALA A 68 -17.24 -8.10 2.44
C ALA A 68 -17.00 -8.23 0.93
N LEU A 69 -17.97 -8.76 0.17
CA LEU A 69 -17.89 -8.82 -1.28
C LEU A 69 -17.84 -7.41 -1.90
N ASN A 70 -18.71 -6.51 -1.43
CA ASN A 70 -18.72 -5.13 -1.91
C ASN A 70 -17.41 -4.41 -1.58
N ARG A 71 -16.87 -4.58 -0.36
CA ARG A 71 -15.67 -3.86 0.12
C ARG A 71 -14.36 -4.38 -0.48
N TYR A 72 -14.27 -5.69 -0.80
CA TYR A 72 -12.99 -6.33 -1.12
C TYR A 72 -12.93 -7.05 -2.48
N VAL A 73 -14.04 -7.14 -3.19
CA VAL A 73 -14.11 -7.99 -4.40
C VAL A 73 -14.79 -7.29 -5.57
N ILE A 74 -15.79 -6.46 -5.32
CA ILE A 74 -16.51 -5.77 -6.41
C ILE A 74 -15.74 -4.51 -6.77
N ASP A 75 -15.43 -4.37 -8.05
CA ASP A 75 -14.80 -3.17 -8.61
C ASP A 75 -15.74 -1.98 -8.51
N HIS A 76 -15.25 -0.87 -7.95
CA HIS A 76 -15.97 0.40 -7.86
C HIS A 76 -15.29 1.41 -8.79
N VAL A 77 -15.70 1.45 -10.03
CA VAL A 77 -15.13 2.33 -11.05
C VAL A 77 -15.63 3.75 -10.86
N GLU A 78 -14.74 4.70 -10.60
CA GLU A 78 -15.02 6.14 -10.51
C GLU A 78 -14.66 6.83 -11.83
N VAL A 79 -13.51 6.49 -12.43
CA VAL A 79 -13.11 6.93 -13.77
C VAL A 79 -12.93 5.70 -14.65
N SER A 80 -13.74 5.58 -15.69
CA SER A 80 -13.77 4.39 -16.57
C SER A 80 -12.74 4.42 -17.70
N ASN A 81 -12.11 5.57 -17.96
CA ASN A 81 -11.06 5.75 -18.95
C ASN A 81 -10.16 6.91 -18.50
N VAL A 82 -9.05 6.56 -17.89
CA VAL A 82 -8.10 7.52 -17.32
C VAL A 82 -7.48 8.39 -18.40
N SER A 83 -7.03 7.81 -19.51
CA SER A 83 -6.40 8.57 -20.62
C SER A 83 -7.34 9.63 -21.19
N GLU A 84 -8.63 9.34 -21.30
CA GLU A 84 -9.63 10.32 -21.76
C GLU A 84 -9.88 11.40 -20.71
N TYR A 85 -9.91 11.01 -19.43
CA TYR A 85 -10.10 11.94 -18.31
C TYR A 85 -8.92 12.92 -18.21
N GLU A 86 -7.68 12.46 -18.28
CA GLU A 86 -6.48 13.29 -18.29
C GLU A 86 -6.50 14.29 -19.46
N ALA A 87 -6.75 13.83 -20.67
CA ALA A 87 -6.86 14.71 -21.86
C ALA A 87 -7.95 15.79 -21.75
N GLN A 88 -9.06 15.48 -21.07
CA GLN A 88 -10.12 16.47 -20.79
C GLN A 88 -9.66 17.52 -19.77
N GLN A 89 -8.91 17.14 -18.75
CA GLN A 89 -8.37 18.06 -17.74
C GLN A 89 -7.33 19.01 -18.36
N GLU A 90 -6.40 18.48 -19.15
CA GLU A 90 -5.40 19.28 -19.90
C GLU A 90 -6.10 20.31 -20.81
N SER A 91 -7.07 19.89 -21.60
CA SER A 91 -7.81 20.79 -22.49
C SER A 91 -8.60 21.87 -21.77
N SER A 92 -9.04 21.58 -20.55
CA SER A 92 -9.76 22.52 -19.70
C SER A 92 -8.82 23.56 -19.07
N ALA A 93 -7.62 23.14 -18.68
CA ALA A 93 -6.56 24.02 -18.16
C ALA A 93 -6.08 25.01 -19.24
N ASP A 94 -5.83 24.54 -20.47
CA ASP A 94 -5.46 25.37 -21.61
C ASP A 94 -6.53 26.40 -21.98
N SER A 95 -7.80 26.02 -21.84
CA SER A 95 -8.93 26.93 -22.10
C SER A 95 -9.05 28.05 -21.06
N ALA A 96 -8.65 27.80 -19.81
CA ALA A 96 -8.64 28.79 -18.72
C ALA A 96 -7.41 29.72 -18.79
N GLY A 97 -6.30 29.22 -19.36
CA GLY A 97 -5.04 29.96 -19.52
C GLY A 97 -4.88 30.78 -20.79
N SER A 98 -5.85 30.76 -21.71
CA SER A 98 -5.75 31.39 -23.05
C SER A 98 -5.77 32.92 -23.01
N SER A 99 -4.64 33.49 -22.63
CA SER A 99 -4.26 34.88 -22.95
C SER A 99 -2.72 35.02 -22.95
N ALA A 100 -2.00 34.24 -23.74
CA ALA A 100 -0.67 34.63 -24.27
C ALA A 100 -0.09 33.58 -25.22
N SER A 101 0.13 34.05 -26.45
CA SER A 101 1.22 33.68 -27.38
C SER A 101 1.23 32.25 -27.96
N SER A 102 0.73 32.18 -29.18
CA SER A 102 1.15 31.19 -30.15
C SER A 102 2.67 31.20 -30.33
N SER A 103 3.35 30.16 -29.88
CA SER A 103 4.71 29.88 -30.33
C SER A 103 4.70 28.68 -31.27
N ASP A 104 5.21 28.93 -32.48
CA ASP A 104 5.43 27.98 -33.56
C ASP A 104 6.03 26.65 -33.05
N THR A 105 5.35 25.57 -33.36
CA THR A 105 5.95 24.23 -33.33
C THR A 105 6.95 24.13 -34.47
N SER A 106 8.19 24.41 -34.18
CA SER A 106 9.30 24.02 -35.07
C SER A 106 9.48 22.50 -34.95
N ASP A 107 9.08 21.82 -35.99
CA ASP A 107 9.51 20.46 -36.30
C ASP A 107 11.06 20.43 -36.34
N ASN A 108 11.66 20.13 -35.22
CA ASN A 108 13.07 19.84 -35.12
C ASN A 108 13.25 18.30 -35.14
N SER A 109 13.21 17.74 -36.35
CA SER A 109 13.72 16.38 -36.58
C SER A 109 15.26 16.40 -36.50
N GLY A 110 15.77 16.68 -35.28
CA GLY A 110 17.15 16.37 -34.91
C GLY A 110 17.22 14.86 -34.61
N ASP A 111 18.29 14.23 -35.15
CA ASP A 111 18.66 12.84 -34.88
C ASP A 111 18.47 12.51 -33.39
N ALA A 112 17.34 11.91 -33.07
CA ALA A 112 17.12 11.30 -31.74
C ALA A 112 18.12 10.14 -31.67
N ALA A 113 19.16 10.28 -30.87
CA ALA A 113 20.06 9.19 -30.55
C ALA A 113 19.19 8.04 -30.06
N SER A 114 19.19 6.92 -30.78
CA SER A 114 18.39 5.76 -30.40
C SER A 114 18.78 5.34 -28.99
N ALA A 115 17.75 5.12 -28.12
CA ALA A 115 17.98 4.66 -26.76
C ALA A 115 18.84 3.38 -26.77
N GLN A 116 19.76 3.30 -25.83
CA GLN A 116 20.59 2.11 -25.61
C GLN A 116 20.04 1.37 -24.40
N VAL A 117 19.71 0.10 -24.59
CA VAL A 117 19.15 -0.77 -23.55
C VAL A 117 20.04 -1.99 -23.40
N THR A 118 20.33 -2.37 -22.16
CA THR A 118 20.96 -3.64 -21.75
C THR A 118 20.06 -4.36 -20.76
N ASP A 119 20.52 -5.48 -20.21
CA ASP A 119 19.76 -6.22 -19.20
C ASP A 119 19.55 -5.43 -17.89
N SER A 120 20.36 -4.39 -17.62
CA SER A 120 20.32 -3.62 -16.38
C SER A 120 20.50 -2.11 -16.56
N THR A 121 20.58 -1.61 -17.78
CA THR A 121 20.74 -0.17 -18.04
C THR A 121 19.88 0.30 -19.19
N TYR A 122 19.38 1.52 -19.07
CA TYR A 122 18.75 2.27 -20.15
C TYR A 122 19.38 3.64 -20.23
N THR A 123 19.71 4.09 -21.45
CA THR A 123 20.24 5.43 -21.69
C THR A 123 19.60 6.02 -22.93
N ALA A 124 18.91 7.12 -22.74
CA ALA A 124 18.31 7.95 -23.78
C ALA A 124 18.76 9.42 -23.60
N SER A 125 18.31 10.29 -24.48
CA SER A 125 18.64 11.72 -24.38
C SER A 125 18.03 12.41 -23.14
N ASN A 126 16.92 11.88 -22.63
CA ASN A 126 16.13 12.44 -21.53
C ASN A 126 16.10 11.57 -20.27
N ALA A 127 16.69 10.37 -20.31
CA ALA A 127 16.69 9.48 -19.14
C ALA A 127 17.94 8.58 -19.11
N SER A 128 18.43 8.31 -17.91
CA SER A 128 19.43 7.30 -17.62
C SER A 128 18.95 6.45 -16.44
N ILE A 129 18.93 5.15 -16.62
CA ILE A 129 18.52 4.18 -15.61
C ILE A 129 19.63 3.14 -15.45
N ALA A 130 20.01 2.83 -14.22
CA ALA A 130 20.91 1.73 -13.90
C ALA A 130 20.31 0.90 -12.78
N ILE A 131 20.25 -0.42 -12.98
CA ILE A 131 19.71 -1.35 -11.98
C ILE A 131 20.84 -2.20 -11.41
N GLU A 132 20.94 -2.26 -10.10
CA GLU A 132 21.90 -3.07 -9.37
C GLU A 132 21.21 -4.00 -8.38
N GLN A 133 21.62 -5.27 -8.38
CA GLN A 133 21.23 -6.21 -7.34
C GLN A 133 22.26 -6.19 -6.21
N HIS A 134 21.79 -6.07 -4.98
CA HIS A 134 22.59 -6.13 -3.77
C HIS A 134 22.20 -7.34 -2.92
N SER A 135 23.18 -7.94 -2.24
CA SER A 135 22.94 -8.98 -1.25
C SER A 135 23.83 -8.75 -0.05
N THR A 136 23.25 -8.73 1.14
CA THR A 136 23.95 -8.53 2.41
C THR A 136 23.57 -9.60 3.40
N GLY A 137 24.32 -9.74 4.50
CA GLY A 137 24.08 -10.81 5.47
C GLY A 137 24.58 -12.19 5.00
N SER A 138 24.12 -13.25 5.64
CA SER A 138 24.44 -14.64 5.28
C SER A 138 23.46 -15.63 5.92
N GLY A 139 23.20 -16.77 5.27
CA GLY A 139 22.26 -17.78 5.77
C GLY A 139 20.83 -17.20 5.90
N ASP A 140 20.22 -17.40 7.06
CA ASP A 140 18.84 -16.93 7.30
C ASP A 140 18.73 -15.40 7.47
N ASP A 141 19.86 -14.71 7.71
CA ASP A 141 19.93 -13.24 7.80
C ASP A 141 20.21 -12.56 6.44
N THR A 142 20.20 -13.33 5.34
CA THR A 142 20.41 -12.76 4.01
C THR A 142 19.29 -11.81 3.64
N VAL A 143 19.66 -10.65 3.07
CA VAL A 143 18.76 -9.66 2.47
C VAL A 143 19.21 -9.43 1.04
N THR A 144 18.29 -9.61 0.09
CA THR A 144 18.50 -9.32 -1.33
C THR A 144 17.57 -8.17 -1.73
N TYR A 145 18.12 -7.16 -2.37
CA TYR A 145 17.36 -6.02 -2.85
C TYR A 145 17.92 -5.47 -4.17
N TYR A 146 17.09 -4.75 -4.86
CA TYR A 146 17.39 -4.13 -6.15
C TYR A 146 17.26 -2.63 -6.02
N VAL A 147 18.22 -1.91 -6.60
CA VAL A 147 18.28 -0.46 -6.66
C VAL A 147 18.17 -0.05 -8.11
N ALA A 148 17.20 0.76 -8.47
CA ALA A 148 17.18 1.46 -9.74
C ALA A 148 17.57 2.92 -9.47
N ASP A 149 18.74 3.32 -9.98
CA ASP A 149 19.22 4.69 -10.02
C ASP A 149 18.69 5.35 -11.29
N VAL A 150 17.95 6.45 -11.15
CA VAL A 150 17.15 7.05 -12.21
C VAL A 150 17.43 8.54 -12.30
N VAL A 151 18.04 8.98 -13.41
CA VAL A 151 18.25 10.39 -13.71
C VAL A 151 17.39 10.77 -14.91
N LEU A 152 16.51 11.75 -14.74
CA LEU A 152 15.60 12.24 -15.76
C LEU A 152 16.00 13.63 -16.25
N GLY A 153 15.71 13.94 -17.50
CA GLY A 153 15.83 15.28 -18.04
C GLY A 153 14.65 16.18 -17.64
N ASP A 154 13.51 15.57 -17.37
CA ASP A 154 12.26 16.20 -16.93
C ASP A 154 11.58 15.27 -15.92
N ALA A 155 11.21 15.79 -14.75
CA ALA A 155 10.55 15.00 -13.70
C ALA A 155 9.19 14.46 -14.13
N THR A 156 8.54 15.09 -15.11
CA THR A 156 7.24 14.64 -15.64
C THR A 156 7.35 13.36 -16.48
N ASP A 157 8.57 12.91 -16.81
CA ASP A 157 8.83 11.58 -17.37
C ASP A 157 8.67 10.46 -16.32
N LEU A 158 8.66 10.78 -15.01
CA LEU A 158 8.21 9.88 -13.96
C LEU A 158 6.68 9.92 -13.89
N ARG A 159 6.05 8.94 -14.48
CA ARG A 159 4.59 8.85 -14.65
C ARG A 159 3.97 7.78 -13.76
N SER A 160 2.66 7.86 -13.61
CA SER A 160 1.82 6.81 -13.03
C SER A 160 0.85 6.27 -14.06
N ALA A 161 0.53 4.99 -13.94
CA ALA A 161 -0.55 4.37 -14.70
C ALA A 161 -1.40 3.51 -13.78
N PHE A 162 -2.71 3.60 -13.95
CA PHE A 162 -3.69 2.81 -13.22
C PHE A 162 -3.96 1.47 -13.88
N ALA A 163 -4.24 0.46 -13.07
CA ALA A 163 -4.70 -0.83 -13.53
C ALA A 163 -5.91 -0.70 -14.47
N GLN A 164 -5.90 -1.41 -15.60
CA GLN A 164 -6.98 -1.44 -16.60
C GLN A 164 -7.33 -0.04 -17.18
N ASN A 165 -6.44 0.95 -17.06
CA ASN A 165 -6.70 2.35 -17.43
C ASN A 165 -7.97 2.92 -16.74
N GLN A 166 -8.21 2.52 -15.47
CA GLN A 166 -9.38 2.90 -14.67
C GLN A 166 -8.96 3.34 -13.29
N PHE A 167 -9.66 4.33 -12.73
CA PHE A 167 -9.48 4.72 -11.32
C PHE A 167 -10.72 4.30 -10.51
N GLY A 168 -10.47 3.80 -9.31
CA GLY A 168 -11.52 3.37 -8.38
C GLY A 168 -11.01 2.32 -7.39
N GLU A 169 -11.95 1.72 -6.63
CA GLU A 169 -11.59 0.70 -5.63
C GLU A 169 -11.64 -0.71 -6.22
N ASN A 170 -10.78 -1.59 -5.71
CA ASN A 170 -10.63 -3.02 -6.07
C ASN A 170 -10.22 -3.29 -7.52
N ILE A 171 -9.86 -2.26 -8.30
CA ILE A 171 -9.37 -2.40 -9.68
C ILE A 171 -7.88 -2.69 -9.59
N THR A 172 -7.46 -3.84 -10.12
CA THR A 172 -6.06 -4.29 -10.04
C THR A 172 -5.63 -5.01 -11.31
N ASP A 173 -4.33 -4.95 -11.62
CA ASP A 173 -3.69 -5.74 -12.66
C ASP A 173 -2.22 -6.01 -12.27
N LEU A 174 -1.52 -6.89 -13.00
CA LEU A 174 -0.10 -7.15 -12.78
C LEU A 174 0.74 -5.93 -13.15
N VAL A 175 1.82 -5.69 -12.41
CA VAL A 175 2.77 -4.62 -12.74
C VAL A 175 3.28 -4.77 -14.17
N SER A 176 3.63 -5.99 -14.58
CA SER A 176 4.07 -6.31 -15.94
C SER A 176 3.02 -5.98 -17.02
N THR A 177 1.73 -6.20 -16.73
CA THR A 177 0.63 -5.86 -17.66
C THR A 177 0.50 -4.36 -17.79
N ILE A 178 0.39 -3.64 -16.65
CA ILE A 178 0.23 -2.18 -16.66
C ILE A 178 1.45 -1.52 -17.32
N ALA A 179 2.67 -1.99 -17.03
CA ALA A 179 3.92 -1.48 -17.62
C ALA A 179 3.93 -1.69 -19.15
N THR A 180 3.55 -2.88 -19.60
CA THR A 180 3.50 -3.20 -21.04
C THR A 180 2.46 -2.35 -21.78
N ASP A 181 1.28 -2.16 -21.19
CA ASP A 181 0.19 -1.37 -21.78
C ASP A 181 0.53 0.13 -21.89
N ASN A 182 1.53 0.58 -21.12
CA ASN A 182 1.99 1.98 -21.10
C ASN A 182 3.39 2.17 -21.73
N ASP A 183 3.90 1.20 -22.47
CA ASP A 183 5.21 1.25 -23.13
C ASP A 183 6.36 1.59 -22.14
N ALA A 184 6.24 1.17 -20.88
CA ALA A 184 7.22 1.46 -19.85
C ALA A 184 8.58 0.81 -20.16
N VAL A 185 9.66 1.47 -19.74
CA VAL A 185 11.01 0.91 -19.70
C VAL A 185 11.34 0.40 -18.31
N LEU A 186 10.93 1.16 -17.28
CA LEU A 186 11.07 0.81 -15.86
C LEU A 186 9.73 1.02 -15.18
N ALA A 187 9.34 0.09 -14.31
CA ALA A 187 8.18 0.26 -13.45
C ALA A 187 8.40 -0.37 -12.07
N ILE A 188 7.78 0.21 -11.05
CA ILE A 188 7.58 -0.37 -9.73
C ILE A 188 6.10 -0.36 -9.38
N ASN A 189 5.68 -1.24 -8.48
CA ASN A 189 4.34 -1.14 -7.91
C ASN A 189 4.15 0.22 -7.25
N GLY A 190 2.95 0.75 -7.35
CA GLY A 190 2.60 2.04 -6.79
C GLY A 190 2.04 1.97 -5.38
N ASP A 191 1.03 2.81 -5.16
CA ASP A 191 0.35 3.00 -3.89
C ASP A 191 -0.75 1.94 -3.67
N TYR A 192 -1.31 1.92 -2.47
CA TYR A 192 -2.43 1.05 -2.06
C TYR A 192 -3.79 1.77 -2.17
N TYR A 193 -3.88 2.81 -2.99
CA TYR A 193 -5.04 3.70 -3.08
C TYR A 193 -6.34 2.98 -3.44
N GLY A 194 -6.29 1.91 -4.24
CA GLY A 194 -7.46 1.15 -4.70
C GLY A 194 -8.11 0.28 -3.64
N PHE A 195 -7.50 0.15 -2.47
CA PHE A 195 -8.05 -0.58 -1.32
C PHE A 195 -8.37 0.34 -0.14
N ARG A 196 -8.29 1.67 -0.35
CA ARG A 196 -8.60 2.72 0.61
C ARG A 196 -9.62 3.68 0.03
N ASP A 197 -10.41 4.28 0.92
CA ASP A 197 -11.33 5.37 0.62
C ASP A 197 -10.75 6.74 1.00
N SER A 198 -9.49 6.80 1.42
CA SER A 198 -8.81 8.02 1.87
C SER A 198 -7.40 8.16 1.27
N GLY A 199 -6.84 9.35 1.40
CA GLY A 199 -5.58 9.79 0.83
C GLY A 199 -5.77 10.76 -0.33
N ILE A 200 -4.85 11.69 -0.51
CA ILE A 200 -4.81 12.56 -1.68
C ILE A 200 -4.18 11.78 -2.84
N VAL A 201 -4.92 11.65 -3.95
CA VAL A 201 -4.44 10.96 -5.17
C VAL A 201 -4.36 11.96 -6.31
N ILE A 202 -3.14 12.37 -6.63
CA ILE A 202 -2.78 13.12 -7.83
C ILE A 202 -1.88 12.22 -8.65
N ARG A 203 -2.20 12.02 -9.92
CA ARG A 203 -1.39 11.27 -10.88
C ARG A 203 -1.23 12.09 -12.16
N ASN A 204 0.00 12.24 -12.61
CA ASN A 204 0.34 13.00 -13.82
C ASN A 204 -0.24 14.43 -13.81
N GLY A 205 -0.23 15.10 -12.62
CA GLY A 205 -0.77 16.43 -12.43
C GLY A 205 -2.30 16.52 -12.37
N VAL A 206 -3.02 15.39 -12.44
CA VAL A 206 -4.50 15.32 -12.41
C VAL A 206 -4.99 14.81 -11.05
N VAL A 207 -6.00 15.48 -10.50
CA VAL A 207 -6.63 15.10 -9.22
C VAL A 207 -7.66 13.99 -9.45
N TYR A 208 -7.52 12.91 -8.68
CA TYR A 208 -8.46 11.78 -8.65
C TYR A 208 -9.20 11.64 -7.32
N ARG A 209 -8.55 12.00 -6.21
CA ARG A 209 -9.15 11.96 -4.87
C ARG A 209 -8.58 13.08 -4.01
N ASP A 210 -9.42 13.75 -3.24
CA ASP A 210 -9.04 14.73 -2.22
C ASP A 210 -9.71 14.38 -0.89
N ASP A 211 -9.19 13.32 -0.24
CA ASP A 211 -9.66 12.86 1.08
C ASP A 211 -8.46 12.64 2.01
N PRO A 212 -7.90 13.75 2.54
CA PRO A 212 -6.65 13.76 3.27
C PRO A 212 -6.73 12.96 4.57
N ALA A 213 -5.75 12.10 4.85
CA ALA A 213 -5.81 11.20 6.01
C ALA A 213 -4.50 11.07 6.79
N ARG A 214 -3.32 11.24 6.15
CA ARG A 214 -2.03 10.85 6.74
C ARG A 214 -0.86 11.69 6.21
N THR A 215 0.35 11.29 6.58
CA THR A 215 1.57 11.80 5.95
C THR A 215 1.69 11.19 4.55
N GLY A 216 1.77 12.03 3.53
CA GLY A 216 1.97 11.68 2.13
C GLY A 216 3.34 12.09 1.61
N LEU A 217 3.62 11.66 0.37
CA LEU A 217 4.74 12.13 -0.42
C LEU A 217 4.21 12.89 -1.63
N ALA A 218 4.77 14.06 -1.91
CA ALA A 218 4.53 14.84 -3.11
C ALA A 218 5.79 14.86 -3.99
N ILE A 219 5.64 14.55 -5.27
CA ILE A 219 6.67 14.68 -6.31
C ILE A 219 6.27 15.86 -7.18
N TYR A 220 7.19 16.82 -7.35
CA TYR A 220 6.94 18.06 -8.05
C TYR A 220 7.45 18.01 -9.49
N THR A 221 6.89 18.85 -10.36
CA THR A 221 7.34 18.99 -11.75
C THR A 221 8.76 19.52 -11.89
N ASP A 222 9.32 20.12 -10.83
CA ASP A 222 10.73 20.54 -10.78
C ASP A 222 11.71 19.41 -10.39
N GLY A 223 11.20 18.20 -10.17
CA GLY A 223 12.01 17.03 -9.79
C GLY A 223 12.31 16.90 -8.31
N SER A 224 11.80 17.82 -7.49
CA SER A 224 11.89 17.68 -6.03
C SER A 224 10.84 16.74 -5.48
N MET A 225 11.12 16.17 -4.31
CA MET A 225 10.16 15.38 -3.52
C MET A 225 10.05 15.98 -2.14
N ARG A 226 8.86 15.91 -1.53
CA ARG A 226 8.62 16.37 -0.16
C ARG A 226 7.62 15.48 0.55
N VAL A 227 7.95 15.11 1.76
CA VAL A 227 7.00 14.54 2.71
C VAL A 227 6.10 15.68 3.24
N TYR A 228 4.78 15.45 3.28
CA TYR A 228 3.83 16.46 3.73
C TYR A 228 2.68 15.85 4.55
N ASP A 229 2.01 16.68 5.33
CA ASP A 229 0.78 16.31 6.06
C ASP A 229 -0.42 16.61 5.16
N GLU A 230 -1.08 15.55 4.66
CA GLU A 230 -2.26 15.65 3.80
C GLU A 230 -3.35 16.51 4.44
N THR A 231 -3.51 16.44 5.77
CA THR A 231 -4.58 17.15 6.48
C THR A 231 -4.36 18.66 6.55
N SER A 232 -3.18 19.14 6.15
CA SER A 232 -2.84 20.57 6.12
C SER A 232 -3.06 21.25 4.77
N THR A 233 -3.46 20.49 3.73
CA THR A 233 -3.58 20.98 2.36
C THR A 233 -4.79 20.36 1.63
N THR A 234 -4.93 20.65 0.34
CA THR A 234 -5.92 20.07 -0.57
C THR A 234 -5.23 19.64 -1.86
N ALA A 235 -5.84 18.71 -2.61
CA ALA A 235 -5.32 18.29 -3.90
C ALA A 235 -5.17 19.46 -4.89
N ASP A 236 -6.17 20.34 -4.99
CA ASP A 236 -6.10 21.53 -5.85
C ASP A 236 -4.95 22.47 -5.44
N GLY A 237 -4.70 22.61 -4.14
CA GLY A 237 -3.58 23.40 -3.62
C GLY A 237 -2.23 22.81 -4.03
N LEU A 238 -2.08 21.51 -3.92
CA LEU A 238 -0.88 20.79 -4.32
C LEU A 238 -0.61 20.92 -5.83
N VAL A 239 -1.63 20.74 -6.67
CA VAL A 239 -1.49 20.93 -8.13
C VAL A 239 -1.11 22.37 -8.46
N ALA A 240 -1.71 23.36 -7.80
CA ALA A 240 -1.35 24.77 -7.98
C ALA A 240 0.10 25.07 -7.56
N ASP A 241 0.66 24.32 -6.61
CA ASP A 241 2.05 24.40 -6.17
C ASP A 241 3.01 23.58 -7.06
N GLY A 242 2.53 22.94 -8.12
CA GLY A 242 3.33 22.20 -9.09
C GLY A 242 3.53 20.73 -8.76
N VAL A 243 2.68 20.13 -7.93
CA VAL A 243 2.75 18.68 -7.64
C VAL A 243 2.28 17.88 -8.85
N TRP A 244 3.14 16.93 -9.25
CA TRP A 244 2.96 16.01 -10.36
C TRP A 244 2.34 14.67 -9.91
N GLN A 245 2.86 14.12 -8.80
CA GLN A 245 2.38 12.86 -8.21
C GLN A 245 2.23 13.03 -6.69
N THR A 246 1.25 12.34 -6.10
CA THR A 246 1.19 12.13 -4.65
C THR A 246 1.16 10.65 -4.34
N LEU A 247 1.77 10.23 -3.24
CA LEU A 247 1.71 8.87 -2.73
C LEU A 247 1.29 8.92 -1.26
N SER A 248 0.39 8.04 -0.86
CA SER A 248 -0.26 8.07 0.44
C SER A 248 -0.19 6.73 1.19
N PHE A 249 0.80 5.86 0.90
CA PHE A 249 1.00 4.62 1.65
C PHE A 249 1.69 4.88 2.98
N GLY A 250 2.97 5.18 2.94
CA GLY A 250 3.79 5.49 4.11
C GLY A 250 4.40 4.30 4.85
N PRO A 251 5.15 4.58 5.89
CA PRO A 251 5.55 5.91 6.36
C PRO A 251 6.64 6.57 5.51
N ALA A 252 6.94 7.86 5.81
CA ALA A 252 8.20 8.48 5.39
C ALA A 252 9.37 7.72 6.03
N LEU A 253 10.43 7.53 5.26
CA LEU A 253 11.63 6.79 5.66
C LEU A 253 12.80 7.73 5.98
N VAL A 254 13.03 8.69 5.10
CA VAL A 254 14.08 9.71 5.22
C VAL A 254 13.45 11.08 4.96
N THR A 255 13.81 12.06 5.77
CA THR A 255 13.41 13.45 5.60
C THR A 255 14.62 14.35 5.90
N ASP A 256 14.91 15.32 5.02
CA ASP A 256 16.10 16.17 5.12
C ASP A 256 17.43 15.36 5.24
N GLY A 257 17.51 14.19 4.64
CA GLY A 257 18.67 13.30 4.68
C GLY A 257 18.82 12.48 5.97
N GLU A 258 17.88 12.59 6.90
CA GLU A 258 17.91 11.89 8.19
C GLU A 258 16.82 10.82 8.26
N VAL A 259 17.16 9.64 8.80
CA VAL A 259 16.19 8.55 9.02
C VAL A 259 15.11 9.01 10.00
N VAL A 260 13.85 8.84 9.62
CA VAL A 260 12.70 9.20 10.46
C VAL A 260 12.67 8.31 11.70
N SER A 261 12.58 8.91 12.87
CA SER A 261 12.55 8.17 14.14
C SER A 261 11.19 7.54 14.41
N GLY A 262 11.18 6.34 15.03
CA GLY A 262 9.96 5.65 15.45
C GLY A 262 9.15 5.02 14.32
N ILE A 263 9.72 4.87 13.14
CA ILE A 263 9.02 4.28 11.97
C ILE A 263 8.65 2.80 12.17
N ASP A 264 9.39 2.06 12.98
CA ASP A 264 9.06 0.66 13.31
C ASP A 264 7.85 0.54 14.26
N ASP A 265 7.38 1.64 14.86
CA ASP A 265 6.17 1.68 15.70
C ASP A 265 4.92 2.13 14.91
N VAL A 266 5.09 2.51 13.63
CA VAL A 266 3.98 2.95 12.77
C VAL A 266 3.19 1.76 12.28
N GLU A 267 1.86 1.80 12.43
CA GLU A 267 0.93 0.82 11.85
C GLU A 267 0.05 1.51 10.81
N ILE A 268 -0.09 0.87 9.66
CA ILE A 268 -0.89 1.34 8.54
C ILE A 268 -1.84 0.22 8.13
N ASP A 269 -3.11 0.57 7.87
CA ASP A 269 -4.13 -0.34 7.35
C ASP A 269 -4.26 -1.67 8.10
N THR A 270 -4.42 -1.61 9.40
CA THR A 270 -4.63 -2.79 10.26
C THR A 270 -6.00 -3.47 10.07
N ASN A 271 -6.63 -3.28 8.92
CA ASN A 271 -7.93 -3.86 8.58
C ASN A 271 -7.86 -5.39 8.44
N VAL A 272 -9.02 -6.03 8.55
CA VAL A 272 -9.14 -7.49 8.42
C VAL A 272 -8.61 -7.94 7.05
N GLY A 273 -7.61 -8.82 7.08
CA GLY A 273 -6.97 -9.37 5.87
C GLY A 273 -5.64 -8.72 5.51
N ASN A 274 -5.31 -7.56 6.07
CA ASN A 274 -4.00 -6.94 5.88
C ASN A 274 -2.99 -7.46 6.90
N HIS A 275 -1.76 -7.61 6.48
CA HIS A 275 -0.63 -7.85 7.36
C HIS A 275 -0.11 -6.51 7.89
N SER A 276 0.37 -6.51 9.14
CA SER A 276 1.13 -5.38 9.67
C SER A 276 2.31 -5.05 8.75
N ILE A 277 2.62 -3.76 8.62
CA ILE A 277 3.84 -3.30 7.94
C ILE A 277 5.09 -3.55 8.80
N GLN A 278 4.95 -4.01 10.02
CA GLN A 278 6.05 -4.25 10.95
C GLN A 278 6.85 -5.50 10.62
N GLY A 279 8.07 -5.55 11.16
CA GLY A 279 8.99 -6.67 11.01
C GLY A 279 9.62 -6.77 9.62
N GLU A 280 10.28 -7.88 9.40
CA GLU A 280 11.00 -8.20 8.16
C GLU A 280 10.02 -8.60 7.07
N GLN A 281 9.92 -7.77 6.03
CA GLN A 281 9.00 -7.96 4.91
C GLN A 281 9.67 -7.59 3.59
N PRO A 282 9.18 -8.08 2.44
CA PRO A 282 9.45 -7.46 1.14
C PRO A 282 8.97 -6.01 1.15
N ARG A 283 9.72 -5.10 0.51
CA ARG A 283 9.46 -3.66 0.53
C ARG A 283 9.64 -3.03 -0.82
N THR A 284 8.92 -1.94 -1.06
CA THR A 284 9.15 -1.02 -2.16
C THR A 284 9.27 0.39 -1.61
N ALA A 285 10.28 1.12 -2.04
CA ALA A 285 10.50 2.51 -1.65
C ALA A 285 10.93 3.35 -2.84
N ILE A 286 10.59 4.64 -2.77
CA ILE A 286 11.05 5.68 -3.69
C ILE A 286 11.75 6.77 -2.87
N GLY A 287 12.79 7.37 -3.45
CA GLY A 287 13.47 8.51 -2.85
C GLY A 287 14.03 9.44 -3.92
N VAL A 288 14.40 10.65 -3.50
CA VAL A 288 15.11 11.63 -4.31
C VAL A 288 16.49 11.90 -3.70
N ILE A 289 17.51 11.91 -4.56
CA ILE A 289 18.89 12.25 -4.19
C ILE A 289 19.14 13.72 -4.46
N ASP A 290 18.75 14.21 -5.64
CA ASP A 290 18.82 15.58 -6.11
C ASP A 290 17.66 15.83 -7.09
N GLU A 291 17.46 17.07 -7.55
CA GLU A 291 16.44 17.39 -8.56
C GLU A 291 16.56 16.47 -9.78
N ASN A 292 15.45 15.81 -10.16
CA ASN A 292 15.37 14.82 -11.26
C ASN A 292 16.26 13.57 -11.08
N HIS A 293 16.84 13.36 -9.91
CA HIS A 293 17.63 12.17 -9.59
C HIS A 293 16.93 11.35 -8.51
N PHE A 294 16.25 10.31 -8.97
CA PHE A 294 15.43 9.44 -8.13
C PHE A 294 16.14 8.10 -7.86
N VAL A 295 15.76 7.44 -6.79
CA VAL A 295 16.18 6.09 -6.49
C VAL A 295 14.97 5.25 -6.10
N PHE A 296 14.82 4.07 -6.73
CA PHE A 296 13.80 3.09 -6.37
C PHE A 296 14.48 1.88 -5.76
N VAL A 297 13.93 1.40 -4.66
CA VAL A 297 14.44 0.21 -3.97
C VAL A 297 13.31 -0.81 -3.84
N VAL A 298 13.55 -2.02 -4.33
CA VAL A 298 12.67 -3.17 -4.14
C VAL A 298 13.44 -4.24 -3.39
N VAL A 299 12.95 -4.61 -2.21
CA VAL A 299 13.55 -5.63 -1.35
C VAL A 299 12.73 -6.90 -1.45
N ASP A 300 13.37 -8.00 -1.82
CA ASP A 300 12.77 -9.33 -1.74
C ASP A 300 12.65 -9.81 -0.30
N GLY A 301 11.81 -10.79 -0.02
CA GLY A 301 11.69 -11.30 1.32
C GLY A 301 10.82 -12.55 1.45
N ARG A 302 10.67 -13.02 2.70
CA ARG A 302 9.91 -14.23 3.07
C ARG A 302 10.48 -15.52 2.49
N GLU A 303 11.75 -15.52 2.09
CA GLU A 303 12.42 -16.70 1.54
C GLU A 303 13.73 -16.97 2.27
N THR A 304 13.72 -18.05 3.07
CA THR A 304 14.84 -18.47 3.90
C THR A 304 16.07 -18.79 3.05
N GLY A 305 17.20 -18.19 3.41
CA GLY A 305 18.48 -18.39 2.71
C GLY A 305 18.67 -17.55 1.45
N TYR A 306 17.62 -16.83 1.00
CA TYR A 306 17.68 -15.89 -0.12
C TYR A 306 17.45 -14.45 0.33
N SER A 307 16.30 -14.18 0.92
CA SER A 307 16.01 -12.88 1.49
C SER A 307 14.93 -12.96 2.56
N ARG A 308 15.24 -12.48 3.78
CA ARG A 308 14.26 -12.38 4.85
C ARG A 308 13.31 -11.20 4.68
N GLY A 309 13.71 -10.22 3.90
CA GLY A 309 13.13 -8.90 3.85
C GLY A 309 13.79 -7.96 4.86
N VAL A 310 13.24 -6.75 5.01
CA VAL A 310 13.78 -5.72 5.92
C VAL A 310 12.68 -5.11 6.78
N THR A 311 13.07 -4.57 7.95
CA THR A 311 12.24 -3.68 8.76
C THR A 311 12.13 -2.31 8.11
N MET A 312 11.27 -1.42 8.63
CA MET A 312 11.18 -0.04 8.15
C MET A 312 12.46 0.74 8.40
N THR A 313 13.09 0.54 9.56
CA THR A 313 14.36 1.19 9.88
C THR A 313 15.48 0.73 8.94
N GLU A 314 15.60 -0.57 8.67
CA GLU A 314 16.59 -1.09 7.72
C GLU A 314 16.35 -0.56 6.29
N LEU A 315 15.09 -0.43 5.85
CA LEU A 315 14.76 0.17 4.57
C LEU A 315 15.16 1.65 4.51
N ALA A 316 14.90 2.40 5.58
CA ALA A 316 15.29 3.80 5.68
C ALA A 316 16.81 3.98 5.68
N GLU A 317 17.55 3.10 6.36
CA GLU A 317 19.03 3.09 6.34
C GLU A 317 19.58 2.78 4.94
N ILE A 318 18.93 1.87 4.19
CA ILE A 318 19.28 1.61 2.78
C ILE A 318 19.09 2.89 1.96
N MET A 319 17.92 3.53 2.05
CA MET A 319 17.63 4.76 1.30
C MET A 319 18.58 5.90 1.65
N GLN A 320 18.85 6.11 2.94
CA GLN A 320 19.84 7.10 3.41
C GLN A 320 21.24 6.77 2.89
N GLY A 321 21.63 5.50 2.92
CA GLY A 321 22.95 5.03 2.43
C GLY A 321 23.14 5.23 0.93
N LEU A 322 22.06 5.27 0.15
CA LEU A 322 22.04 5.61 -1.28
C LEU A 322 22.07 7.12 -1.53
N GLY A 323 21.99 7.95 -0.48
CA GLY A 323 22.03 9.41 -0.56
C GLY A 323 20.68 10.09 -0.71
N ALA A 324 19.57 9.38 -0.48
CA ALA A 324 18.25 9.98 -0.53
C ALA A 324 18.11 11.09 0.52
N THR A 325 17.63 12.25 0.09
CA THR A 325 17.30 13.38 0.96
C THR A 325 15.85 13.30 1.45
N GLU A 326 14.96 12.79 0.62
CA GLU A 326 13.61 12.39 0.98
C GLU A 326 13.39 10.95 0.50
N ALA A 327 12.72 10.11 1.31
CA ALA A 327 12.35 8.75 0.92
C ALA A 327 11.05 8.31 1.59
N TYR A 328 10.30 7.45 0.88
CA TYR A 328 8.97 7.06 1.27
C TYR A 328 8.69 5.59 0.93
N ASN A 329 8.01 4.89 1.84
CA ASN A 329 7.62 3.49 1.67
C ASN A 329 6.31 3.38 0.90
N LEU A 330 6.26 2.47 -0.06
CA LEU A 330 5.09 2.11 -0.86
C LEU A 330 4.46 0.80 -0.40
N ASP A 331 3.43 0.33 -1.11
CA ASP A 331 2.88 -1.01 -0.87
C ASP A 331 3.98 -2.06 -1.02
N GLY A 332 3.97 -3.01 -0.11
CA GLY A 332 5.04 -3.99 0.02
C GLY A 332 4.52 -5.42 0.05
N GLY A 333 5.33 -6.31 0.64
CA GLY A 333 4.98 -7.72 0.74
C GLY A 333 4.90 -8.38 -0.63
N GLY A 334 3.75 -8.97 -0.95
CA GLY A 334 3.57 -9.64 -2.24
C GLY A 334 3.49 -8.70 -3.45
N SER A 335 3.28 -7.39 -3.22
CA SER A 335 3.26 -6.38 -4.30
C SER A 335 4.63 -5.83 -4.65
N SER A 336 5.67 -6.08 -3.81
CA SER A 336 7.03 -5.57 -4.07
C SER A 336 7.56 -6.10 -5.40
N GLU A 337 7.62 -5.23 -6.39
CA GLU A 337 7.98 -5.61 -7.75
C GLU A 337 8.73 -4.50 -8.48
N LEU A 338 9.79 -4.90 -9.18
CA LEU A 338 10.57 -4.10 -10.12
C LEU A 338 10.50 -4.77 -11.50
N TRP A 339 9.93 -4.07 -12.45
CA TRP A 339 9.87 -4.48 -13.85
C TRP A 339 10.80 -3.61 -14.70
N PHE A 340 11.54 -4.21 -15.60
CA PHE A 340 12.46 -3.51 -16.48
C PHE A 340 12.55 -4.18 -17.85
N ASN A 341 12.37 -3.41 -18.90
CA ASN A 341 12.57 -3.83 -20.30
C ASN A 341 11.90 -5.16 -20.65
N GLY A 342 10.67 -5.38 -20.20
CA GLY A 342 9.88 -6.57 -20.53
C GLY A 342 9.95 -7.70 -19.51
N GLU A 343 10.73 -7.56 -18.42
CA GLU A 343 10.92 -8.63 -17.44
C GLU A 343 10.77 -8.13 -16.00
N VAL A 344 10.25 -8.98 -15.11
CA VAL A 344 10.30 -8.77 -13.66
C VAL A 344 11.71 -9.08 -13.18
N VAL A 345 12.36 -8.09 -12.58
CA VAL A 345 13.79 -8.15 -12.22
C VAL A 345 14.01 -8.81 -10.86
N ASN A 346 13.12 -8.55 -9.90
CA ASN A 346 13.21 -9.10 -8.54
C ASN A 346 12.46 -10.44 -8.44
N GLN A 347 12.41 -11.03 -7.25
CA GLN A 347 11.71 -12.30 -6.99
C GLN A 347 10.51 -12.06 -6.06
N PRO A 348 9.29 -11.80 -6.61
CA PRO A 348 8.10 -11.57 -5.80
C PRO A 348 7.78 -12.73 -4.85
N SER A 349 7.48 -12.42 -3.59
CA SER A 349 7.42 -13.38 -2.47
C SER A 349 6.29 -14.41 -2.53
N ASN A 350 5.32 -14.25 -3.43
CA ASN A 350 4.17 -15.16 -3.58
C ASN A 350 4.39 -16.24 -4.67
N GLY A 351 5.62 -16.36 -5.16
CA GLY A 351 5.94 -17.27 -6.27
C GLY A 351 5.49 -16.76 -7.64
N GLY A 352 5.26 -15.47 -7.76
CA GLY A 352 4.87 -14.73 -8.94
C GLY A 352 4.32 -13.36 -8.57
N GLU A 353 3.99 -12.56 -9.58
CA GLU A 353 3.43 -11.22 -9.41
C GLU A 353 2.12 -11.23 -8.62
N ARG A 354 1.88 -10.16 -7.88
CA ARG A 354 0.59 -9.86 -7.24
C ARG A 354 0.01 -8.60 -7.89
N ALA A 355 -1.23 -8.66 -8.32
CA ALA A 355 -1.91 -7.52 -8.90
C ALA A 355 -1.93 -6.31 -7.94
N THR A 356 -1.67 -5.12 -8.49
CA THR A 356 -1.62 -3.82 -7.82
C THR A 356 -2.60 -2.84 -8.48
N SER A 357 -2.91 -1.73 -7.81
CA SER A 357 -3.87 -0.73 -8.31
C SER A 357 -3.26 0.23 -9.32
N ASP A 358 -1.97 0.50 -9.20
CA ASP A 358 -1.21 1.41 -10.06
C ASP A 358 0.29 1.07 -10.05
N ILE A 359 1.00 1.71 -10.94
CA ILE A 359 2.46 1.70 -11.03
C ILE A 359 3.01 3.12 -11.07
N LEU A 360 4.28 3.27 -10.66
CA LEU A 360 5.15 4.37 -11.07
C LEU A 360 6.06 3.85 -12.18
N TYR A 361 6.21 4.60 -13.27
CA TYR A 361 6.96 4.13 -14.42
C TYR A 361 7.67 5.23 -15.18
N ILE A 362 8.64 4.83 -16.01
CA ILE A 362 9.36 5.64 -16.99
C ILE A 362 9.23 4.90 -18.32
N GLY A 363 8.81 5.62 -19.39
CA GLY A 363 8.60 5.06 -20.72
C GLY A 363 8.88 6.07 -21.84
#